data_a5e8b3f64f7718afa215fdb965e98d0f
#
_entry.id   a5e8b3f64f7718afa215fdb965e98d0f
#
_cell.length_a   1.000
_cell.length_b   1.000
_cell.length_c   1.000
_cell.angle_alpha   90.00
_cell.angle_beta   90.00
_cell.angle_gamma   90.00
#
_symmetry.space_group_name_H-M   'P 1'
#
loop_
_entity.id
_entity.type
_entity.pdbx_description
1 polymer ?
#
loop_
_entity_poly.entity_id
_entity_poly.type
_entity_poly.pdbx_seq_one_letter_code
_entity_poly.pdbx_strand_id
1 'polypeptide(L)'
;ADITSLLCLRQGRSGGLSRVVSSMSVHNTILTQYPEFLPPLYEGLPYIVTEAAGAMKTWNGPVFDVTDNVLSCSFRRGTIQKAIESPHVTLTTLKAAALACIDKTMNDPALVFDMELQPGDIQFVNNYTVLHSRTEFEDYEDKTKRRHMVRLWLKFLTPRPTSAYIQDQYKGIEKKLDQNPTGFRTQ
;
A
#
# COMPACT_ATOMS: atom_id res chain seq x y z
N ALA A 1 -10.76 -0.42 -0.42
CA ALA A 1 -10.93 -1.82 -0.86
C ALA A 1 -10.22 -2.75 0.11
N ASP A 2 -10.86 -3.85 0.45
CA ASP A 2 -10.32 -4.80 1.43
C ASP A 2 -9.31 -5.74 0.75
N ILE A 3 -9.58 -6.08 -0.51
CA ILE A 3 -8.70 -6.90 -1.33
C ILE A 3 -8.37 -6.16 -2.63
N THR A 4 -7.12 -6.21 -3.02
CA THR A 4 -6.67 -5.87 -4.37
C THR A 4 -6.42 -7.18 -5.13
N SER A 5 -7.09 -7.35 -6.27
CA SER A 5 -6.85 -8.44 -7.21
C SER A 5 -6.09 -7.91 -8.42
N LEU A 6 -5.11 -8.67 -8.90
CA LEU A 6 -4.35 -8.39 -10.12
C LEU A 6 -4.35 -9.63 -11.00
N LEU A 7 -4.97 -9.55 -12.17
CA LEU A 7 -4.88 -10.55 -13.21
C LEU A 7 -3.79 -10.16 -14.22
N CYS A 8 -2.84 -11.02 -14.46
CA CYS A 8 -1.85 -10.85 -15.50
C CYS A 8 -2.41 -11.24 -16.87
N LEU A 9 -2.49 -10.29 -17.79
CA LEU A 9 -2.80 -10.56 -19.20
C LEU A 9 -1.52 -10.66 -20.03
N ARG A 10 -0.52 -9.82 -19.73
CA ARG A 10 0.80 -9.82 -20.37
C ARG A 10 1.85 -9.31 -19.39
N GLN A 11 3.03 -9.91 -19.44
CA GLN A 11 4.23 -9.45 -18.73
C GLN A 11 4.90 -8.30 -19.47
N GLY A 12 5.78 -7.57 -18.78
CA GLY A 12 6.75 -6.66 -19.41
C GLY A 12 7.87 -7.44 -20.10
N ARG A 13 8.77 -6.72 -20.75
CA ARG A 13 9.95 -7.29 -21.40
C ARG A 13 10.90 -7.90 -20.37
N SER A 14 11.08 -7.24 -19.23
CA SER A 14 11.91 -7.69 -18.11
C SER A 14 11.47 -7.04 -16.79
N GLY A 15 11.72 -7.68 -15.66
CA GLY A 15 11.35 -7.19 -14.33
C GLY A 15 9.86 -7.24 -14.07
N GLY A 16 9.37 -6.34 -13.20
CA GLY A 16 7.93 -6.24 -12.89
C GLY A 16 7.42 -7.34 -11.97
N LEU A 17 8.32 -7.93 -11.16
CA LEU A 17 7.93 -8.93 -10.17
C LEU A 17 6.93 -8.32 -9.19
N SER A 18 5.90 -9.07 -8.85
CA SER A 18 5.00 -8.71 -7.76
C SER A 18 5.67 -9.06 -6.44
N ARG A 19 5.88 -8.05 -5.61
CA ARG A 19 6.52 -8.19 -4.30
C ARG A 19 5.49 -8.04 -3.21
N VAL A 20 5.47 -8.99 -2.27
CA VAL A 20 4.59 -8.97 -1.11
C VAL A 20 5.37 -9.23 0.17
N VAL A 21 4.89 -8.67 1.27
CA VAL A 21 5.38 -8.94 2.61
C VAL A 21 4.23 -8.89 3.61
N SER A 22 4.22 -9.80 4.57
CA SER A 22 3.25 -9.76 5.67
C SER A 22 3.48 -8.52 6.54
N SER A 23 2.49 -7.63 6.62
CA SER A 23 2.57 -6.47 7.50
C SER A 23 2.61 -6.87 8.98
N MET A 24 2.07 -8.03 9.32
CA MET A 24 2.14 -8.59 10.67
C MET A 24 3.57 -9.04 11.00
N SER A 25 4.26 -9.67 10.05
CA SER A 25 5.67 -10.03 10.22
C SER A 25 6.55 -8.78 10.35
N VAL A 26 6.30 -7.75 9.53
CA VAL A 26 6.99 -6.46 9.64
C VAL A 26 6.76 -5.84 11.03
N HIS A 27 5.50 -5.79 11.49
CA HIS A 27 5.17 -5.28 12.82
C HIS A 27 5.92 -6.05 13.93
N ASN A 28 5.86 -7.39 13.89
CA ASN A 28 6.48 -8.24 14.91
C ASN A 28 8.01 -8.12 14.90
N THR A 29 8.63 -7.97 13.73
CA THR A 29 10.06 -7.72 13.63
C THR A 29 10.44 -6.38 14.27
N ILE A 30 9.66 -5.32 14.00
CA ILE A 30 9.89 -4.02 14.64
C ILE A 30 9.67 -4.12 16.16
N LEU A 31 8.59 -4.81 16.60
CA LEU A 31 8.30 -5.01 18.03
C LEU A 31 9.45 -5.69 18.77
N THR A 32 10.09 -6.66 18.15
CA THR A 32 11.15 -7.46 18.81
C THR A 32 12.53 -6.82 18.70
N GLN A 33 12.83 -6.13 17.61
CA GLN A 33 14.19 -5.64 17.33
C GLN A 33 14.35 -4.13 17.51
N TYR A 34 13.26 -3.35 17.35
CA TYR A 34 13.27 -1.89 17.32
C TYR A 34 11.98 -1.32 17.94
N PRO A 35 11.60 -1.74 19.19
CA PRO A 35 10.30 -1.43 19.76
C PRO A 35 10.03 0.08 19.90
N GLU A 36 11.08 0.90 20.01
CA GLU A 36 11.00 2.36 20.11
C GLU A 36 10.38 3.01 18.86
N PHE A 37 10.37 2.32 17.72
CA PHE A 37 9.80 2.84 16.48
C PHE A 37 8.32 2.49 16.27
N LEU A 38 7.72 1.63 17.11
CA LEU A 38 6.29 1.34 17.00
C LEU A 38 5.40 2.51 17.41
N PRO A 39 5.64 3.22 18.55
CA PRO A 39 4.79 4.34 18.93
C PRO A 39 4.58 5.37 17.81
N PRO A 40 5.61 5.91 17.14
CA PRO A 40 5.41 6.85 16.04
C PRO A 40 4.69 6.26 14.82
N LEU A 41 4.74 4.93 14.61
CA LEU A 41 3.99 4.26 13.54
C LEU A 41 2.50 4.08 13.89
N TYR A 42 2.16 3.98 15.17
CA TYR A 42 0.79 4.02 15.66
C TYR A 42 0.22 5.44 15.75
N GLU A 43 1.02 6.42 16.17
CA GLU A 43 0.63 7.84 16.19
C GLU A 43 0.36 8.40 14.79
N GLY A 44 1.11 7.92 13.81
CA GLY A 44 0.94 8.22 12.41
C GLY A 44 2.03 9.05 11.76
N LEU A 45 2.11 8.85 10.45
CA LEU A 45 2.98 9.55 9.52
C LEU A 45 2.16 10.51 8.65
N PRO A 46 2.78 11.52 8.04
CA PRO A 46 2.09 12.42 7.13
C PRO A 46 1.78 11.74 5.80
N TYR A 47 0.55 11.91 5.33
CA TYR A 47 0.09 11.49 3.99
C TYR A 47 -0.41 12.70 3.23
N ILE A 48 -0.19 12.73 1.93
CA ILE A 48 -0.84 13.68 1.06
C ILE A 48 -2.06 13.05 0.41
N VAL A 49 -3.18 13.73 0.46
CA VAL A 49 -4.43 13.32 -0.18
C VAL A 49 -4.88 14.41 -1.13
N THR A 50 -5.43 14.02 -2.28
CA THR A 50 -6.03 14.96 -3.23
C THR A 50 -7.52 15.00 -2.96
N GLU A 51 -8.03 16.16 -2.58
CA GLU A 51 -9.45 16.40 -2.39
C GLU A 51 -10.20 16.47 -3.74
N ALA A 52 -11.54 16.43 -3.69
CA ALA A 52 -12.37 16.38 -4.89
C ALA A 52 -12.17 17.59 -5.84
N ALA A 53 -11.74 18.73 -5.31
CA ALA A 53 -11.45 19.95 -6.08
C ALA A 53 -10.00 20.00 -6.62
N GLY A 54 -9.20 18.92 -6.47
CA GLY A 54 -7.81 18.89 -6.89
C GLY A 54 -6.84 19.49 -5.86
N ALA A 55 -7.32 20.08 -4.77
CA ALA A 55 -6.48 20.58 -3.70
C ALA A 55 -5.76 19.43 -2.98
N MET A 56 -4.49 19.64 -2.68
CA MET A 56 -3.70 18.68 -1.91
C MET A 56 -3.74 19.07 -0.43
N LYS A 57 -4.09 18.11 0.42
CA LYS A 57 -4.12 18.26 1.86
C LYS A 57 -3.21 17.22 2.50
N THR A 58 -2.42 17.66 3.46
CA THR A 58 -1.61 16.79 4.29
C THR A 58 -2.36 16.46 5.57
N TRP A 59 -2.32 15.22 5.99
CA TRP A 59 -2.84 14.78 7.27
C TRP A 59 -2.00 13.64 7.84
N ASN A 60 -2.07 13.43 9.15
CA ASN A 60 -1.36 12.34 9.81
C ASN A 60 -2.26 11.11 9.95
N GLY A 61 -1.68 9.94 9.73
CA GLY A 61 -2.40 8.71 9.90
C GLY A 61 -1.54 7.53 10.33
N PRO A 62 -2.10 6.61 11.13
CA PRO A 62 -1.38 5.45 11.61
C PRO A 62 -0.97 4.53 10.48
N VAL A 63 0.22 3.95 10.62
CA VAL A 63 0.68 2.84 9.78
C VAL A 63 0.09 1.53 10.30
N PHE A 64 0.11 1.35 11.61
CA PHE A 64 -0.51 0.24 12.31
C PHE A 64 -1.66 0.74 13.17
N ASP A 65 -2.74 -0.01 13.18
CA ASP A 65 -3.96 0.31 13.92
C ASP A 65 -4.55 -0.96 14.53
N VAL A 66 -5.02 -0.88 15.78
CA VAL A 66 -5.67 -1.97 16.47
C VAL A 66 -7.10 -1.57 16.83
N THR A 67 -8.06 -2.26 16.25
CA THR A 67 -9.48 -2.08 16.52
C THR A 67 -10.09 -3.44 16.88
N ASP A 68 -10.81 -3.53 17.99
CA ASP A 68 -11.41 -4.79 18.51
C ASP A 68 -10.39 -5.94 18.56
N ASN A 69 -9.18 -5.66 19.04
CA ASN A 69 -8.04 -6.61 19.13
C ASN A 69 -7.56 -7.12 17.75
N VAL A 70 -7.92 -6.47 16.67
CA VAL A 70 -7.50 -6.82 15.33
C VAL A 70 -6.50 -5.80 14.80
N LEU A 71 -5.24 -6.22 14.58
CA LEU A 71 -4.20 -5.39 14.00
C LEU A 71 -4.42 -5.24 12.50
N SER A 72 -4.41 -4.01 12.01
CA SER A 72 -4.47 -3.66 10.60
C SER A 72 -3.32 -2.74 10.23
N CYS A 73 -2.86 -2.82 8.99
CA CYS A 73 -1.82 -1.95 8.45
C CYS A 73 -2.37 -1.10 7.30
N SER A 74 -1.97 0.17 7.26
CA SER A 74 -2.21 1.07 6.13
C SER A 74 -0.95 1.85 5.83
N PHE A 75 -0.17 1.41 4.85
CA PHE A 75 1.10 2.02 4.49
C PHE A 75 1.16 2.33 3.00
N ARG A 76 1.29 3.60 2.65
CA ARG A 76 1.38 4.08 1.27
C ARG A 76 2.63 4.95 1.11
N ARG A 77 3.76 4.29 0.94
CA ARG A 77 5.09 4.92 0.94
C ARG A 77 5.17 6.13 -0.01
N GLY A 78 4.60 6.02 -1.22
CA GLY A 78 4.63 7.12 -2.19
C GLY A 78 3.82 8.35 -1.77
N THR A 79 2.72 8.20 -1.03
CA THR A 79 1.95 9.34 -0.51
C THR A 79 2.62 9.98 0.70
N ILE A 80 3.34 9.21 1.51
CA ILE A 80 4.18 9.72 2.60
C ILE A 80 5.35 10.51 2.00
N GLN A 81 6.02 9.96 0.99
CA GLN A 81 7.15 10.64 0.34
C GLN A 81 6.74 12.02 -0.22
N LYS A 82 5.64 12.07 -0.96
CA LYS A 82 5.09 13.34 -1.45
C LYS A 82 4.72 14.33 -0.36
N ALA A 83 4.26 13.83 0.80
CA ALA A 83 3.96 14.69 1.94
C ALA A 83 5.24 15.30 2.52
N ILE A 84 6.30 14.50 2.68
CA ILE A 84 7.60 14.94 3.22
C ILE A 84 8.29 15.95 2.28
N GLU A 85 8.11 15.81 0.97
CA GLU A 85 8.63 16.75 -0.04
C GLU A 85 7.89 18.11 -0.03
N SER A 86 6.75 18.19 0.66
CA SER A 86 6.04 19.46 0.84
C SER A 86 6.78 20.37 1.83
N PRO A 87 6.94 21.66 1.53
CA PRO A 87 7.66 22.61 2.41
C PRO A 87 6.98 22.84 3.76
N HIS A 88 5.73 22.38 3.90
CA HIS A 88 4.95 22.55 5.13
C HIS A 88 4.98 21.33 6.06
N VAL A 89 5.73 20.29 5.70
CA VAL A 89 5.81 19.03 6.46
C VAL A 89 7.24 18.80 6.94
N THR A 90 7.37 18.70 8.25
CA THR A 90 8.65 18.33 8.89
C THR A 90 8.42 17.09 9.74
N LEU A 91 9.17 16.03 9.49
CA LEU A 91 9.20 14.87 10.38
C LEU A 91 10.09 15.17 11.59
N THR A 92 9.64 14.72 12.76
CA THR A 92 10.55 14.61 13.91
C THR A 92 11.62 13.56 13.60
N THR A 93 12.78 13.67 14.26
CA THR A 93 13.86 12.68 14.12
C THR A 93 13.37 11.26 14.37
N LEU A 94 12.51 11.06 15.37
CA LEU A 94 11.95 9.76 15.70
C LEU A 94 11.03 9.22 14.59
N LYS A 95 10.16 10.06 14.02
CA LYS A 95 9.29 9.65 12.90
C LYS A 95 10.09 9.35 11.63
N ALA A 96 11.15 10.10 11.37
CA ALA A 96 12.05 9.82 10.25
C ALA A 96 12.78 8.47 10.43
N ALA A 97 13.27 8.19 11.65
CA ALA A 97 13.89 6.92 11.97
C ALA A 97 12.90 5.74 11.88
N ALA A 98 11.68 5.92 12.40
CA ALA A 98 10.63 4.91 12.29
C ALA A 98 10.24 4.61 10.84
N LEU A 99 10.17 5.65 9.98
CA LEU A 99 9.94 5.47 8.55
C LEU A 99 11.08 4.69 7.88
N ALA A 100 12.33 5.01 8.20
CA ALA A 100 13.48 4.28 7.69
C ALA A 100 13.51 2.82 8.19
N CYS A 101 13.11 2.59 9.44
CA CYS A 101 13.02 1.25 10.02
C CYS A 101 11.98 0.39 9.30
N ILE A 102 10.75 0.90 9.07
CA ILE A 102 9.73 0.13 8.35
C ILE A 102 10.12 -0.09 6.89
N ASP A 103 10.72 0.91 6.23
CA ASP A 103 11.23 0.78 4.86
C ASP A 103 12.29 -0.33 4.76
N LYS A 104 13.21 -0.41 5.72
CA LYS A 104 14.22 -1.47 5.80
C LYS A 104 13.57 -2.83 6.05
N THR A 105 12.69 -2.92 7.04
CA THR A 105 12.08 -4.20 7.47
C THR A 105 11.17 -4.78 6.40
N MET A 106 10.37 -3.96 5.71
CA MET A 106 9.48 -4.47 4.66
C MET A 106 10.21 -4.89 3.37
N ASN A 107 11.50 -4.57 3.25
CA ASN A 107 12.37 -5.00 2.14
C ASN A 107 13.39 -6.07 2.58
N ASP A 108 13.30 -6.59 3.79
CA ASP A 108 14.17 -7.66 4.27
C ASP A 108 13.95 -8.92 3.41
N PRO A 109 15.01 -9.46 2.77
CA PRO A 109 14.91 -10.68 1.97
C PRO A 109 14.33 -11.89 2.71
N ALA A 110 14.46 -11.92 4.06
CA ALA A 110 13.89 -12.99 4.89
C ALA A 110 12.36 -12.89 5.03
N LEU A 111 11.76 -11.74 4.76
CA LEU A 111 10.32 -11.49 4.91
C LEU A 111 9.60 -11.33 3.57
N VAL A 112 10.32 -10.88 2.55
CA VAL A 112 9.77 -10.56 1.23
C VAL A 112 9.55 -11.82 0.41
N PHE A 113 8.46 -11.85 -0.33
CA PHE A 113 8.20 -12.86 -1.34
C PHE A 113 7.97 -12.18 -2.70
N ASP A 114 8.84 -12.48 -3.66
CA ASP A 114 8.75 -12.00 -5.04
C ASP A 114 8.13 -13.07 -5.92
N MET A 115 7.17 -12.66 -6.76
CA MET A 115 6.45 -13.53 -7.69
C MET A 115 6.52 -12.97 -9.10
N GLU A 116 6.82 -13.82 -10.06
CA GLU A 116 6.65 -13.52 -11.47
C GLU A 116 5.28 -14.03 -11.93
N LEU A 117 4.31 -13.09 -12.07
CA LEU A 117 2.97 -13.44 -12.50
C LEU A 117 2.98 -13.76 -14.00
N GLN A 118 2.57 -14.96 -14.35
CA GLN A 118 2.43 -15.42 -15.73
C GLN A 118 1.06 -15.00 -16.31
N PRO A 119 0.90 -14.89 -17.65
CA PRO A 119 -0.41 -14.67 -18.25
C PRO A 119 -1.44 -15.70 -17.76
N GLY A 120 -2.56 -15.23 -17.23
CA GLY A 120 -3.61 -16.03 -16.61
C GLY A 120 -3.53 -16.10 -15.08
N ASP A 121 -2.39 -15.78 -14.46
CA ASP A 121 -2.28 -15.75 -13.00
C ASP A 121 -3.12 -14.64 -12.40
N ILE A 122 -3.76 -14.93 -11.27
CA ILE A 122 -4.50 -13.96 -10.47
C ILE A 122 -3.91 -13.92 -9.08
N GLN A 123 -3.45 -12.73 -8.67
CA GLN A 123 -3.01 -12.45 -7.31
C GLN A 123 -4.12 -11.75 -6.52
N PHE A 124 -4.42 -12.23 -5.32
CA PHE A 124 -5.30 -11.56 -4.35
C PHE A 124 -4.48 -11.13 -3.15
N VAL A 125 -4.58 -9.85 -2.79
CA VAL A 125 -3.88 -9.25 -1.65
C VAL A 125 -4.87 -8.64 -0.68
N ASN A 126 -4.84 -9.10 0.57
CA ASN A 126 -5.56 -8.44 1.67
C ASN A 126 -4.81 -7.16 2.06
N ASN A 127 -5.43 -6.01 1.80
CA ASN A 127 -4.81 -4.70 1.97
C ASN A 127 -4.55 -4.30 3.43
N TYR A 128 -5.10 -5.03 4.40
CA TYR A 128 -4.90 -4.77 5.82
C TYR A 128 -3.75 -5.55 6.43
N THR A 129 -3.34 -6.66 5.79
CA THR A 129 -2.37 -7.60 6.36
C THR A 129 -1.18 -7.87 5.47
N VAL A 130 -1.21 -7.39 4.22
CA VAL A 130 -0.13 -7.60 3.25
C VAL A 130 0.25 -6.28 2.60
N LEU A 131 1.49 -5.90 2.73
CA LEU A 131 2.10 -4.84 1.94
C LEU A 131 2.50 -5.41 0.59
N HIS A 132 2.25 -4.65 -0.46
CA HIS A 132 2.56 -5.09 -1.82
C HIS A 132 3.14 -3.96 -2.65
N SER A 133 4.03 -4.32 -3.54
CA SER A 133 4.67 -3.44 -4.49
C SER A 133 4.99 -4.19 -5.78
N ARG A 134 5.66 -3.51 -6.68
CA ARG A 134 6.18 -4.09 -7.90
C ARG A 134 7.63 -3.62 -8.06
N THR A 135 8.52 -4.51 -8.50
CA THR A 135 9.88 -4.14 -8.89
C THR A 135 9.87 -3.28 -10.17
N GLU A 136 10.94 -2.59 -10.45
CA GLU A 136 11.11 -1.91 -11.73
C GLU A 136 10.96 -2.89 -12.90
N PHE A 137 10.55 -2.39 -14.04
CA PHE A 137 10.37 -3.19 -15.24
C PHE A 137 10.65 -2.37 -16.51
N GLU A 138 11.02 -3.07 -17.53
CA GLU A 138 11.10 -2.54 -18.88
C GLU A 138 9.93 -3.07 -19.71
N ASP A 139 9.39 -2.21 -20.54
CA ASP A 139 8.32 -2.60 -21.46
C ASP A 139 8.85 -2.75 -22.90
N TYR A 140 8.04 -3.39 -23.73
CA TYR A 140 8.28 -3.43 -25.16
C TYR A 140 7.99 -2.06 -25.79
N GLU A 141 8.71 -1.71 -26.85
CA GLU A 141 8.40 -0.52 -27.66
C GLU A 141 7.01 -0.68 -28.31
N ASP A 142 6.74 -1.85 -28.83
CA ASP A 142 5.43 -2.24 -29.37
C ASP A 142 4.36 -2.22 -28.28
N LYS A 143 3.45 -1.24 -28.36
CA LYS A 143 2.37 -1.04 -27.40
C LYS A 143 1.45 -2.25 -27.23
N THR A 144 1.32 -3.09 -28.28
CA THR A 144 0.47 -4.29 -28.23
C THR A 144 1.04 -5.41 -27.37
N LYS A 145 2.37 -5.37 -27.14
CA LYS A 145 3.12 -6.35 -26.33
C LYS A 145 3.38 -5.88 -24.92
N ARG A 146 3.08 -4.62 -24.58
CA ARG A 146 3.37 -4.02 -23.28
C ARG A 146 2.67 -4.78 -22.16
N ARG A 147 3.28 -4.67 -20.97
CA ARG A 147 2.73 -5.19 -19.73
C ARG A 147 1.27 -4.75 -19.55
N HIS A 148 0.40 -5.72 -19.29
CA HIS A 148 -1.01 -5.47 -19.10
C HIS A 148 -1.55 -6.28 -17.93
N MET A 149 -1.91 -5.58 -16.87
CA MET A 149 -2.54 -6.15 -15.67
C MET A 149 -3.95 -5.57 -15.52
N VAL A 150 -4.91 -6.41 -15.21
CA VAL A 150 -6.26 -5.97 -14.81
C VAL A 150 -6.32 -5.94 -13.28
N ARG A 151 -6.70 -4.78 -12.74
CA ARG A 151 -6.85 -4.60 -11.29
C ARG A 151 -8.32 -4.54 -10.93
N LEU A 152 -8.71 -5.33 -9.93
CA LEU A 152 -10.01 -5.25 -9.29
C LEU A 152 -9.84 -4.91 -7.81
N TRP A 153 -10.78 -4.14 -7.28
CA TRP A 153 -10.88 -3.85 -5.86
C TRP A 153 -12.15 -4.49 -5.32
N LEU A 154 -11.98 -5.35 -4.32
CA LEU A 154 -13.05 -6.13 -3.74
C LEU A 154 -13.26 -5.71 -2.28
N LYS A 155 -14.51 -5.87 -1.82
CA LYS A 155 -14.90 -5.68 -0.42
C LYS A 155 -15.28 -7.01 0.20
N PHE A 156 -15.00 -7.15 1.51
CA PHE A 156 -15.55 -8.25 2.29
C PHE A 156 -17.06 -8.06 2.48
N LEU A 157 -17.81 -9.15 2.51
CA LEU A 157 -19.23 -9.13 2.90
C LEU A 157 -19.40 -8.71 4.35
N THR A 158 -18.52 -9.20 5.23
CA THR A 158 -18.44 -8.78 6.63
C THR A 158 -17.22 -7.86 6.76
N PRO A 159 -17.41 -6.57 7.07
CA PRO A 159 -16.29 -5.63 7.23
C PRO A 159 -15.32 -6.08 8.30
N ARG A 160 -14.02 -5.91 8.05
CA ARG A 160 -12.99 -6.05 9.07
C ARG A 160 -13.13 -4.91 10.09
N PRO A 161 -12.98 -5.17 11.41
CA PRO A 161 -12.80 -4.10 12.38
C PRO A 161 -11.61 -3.22 12.01
N THR A 162 -11.86 -1.94 11.81
CA THR A 162 -10.84 -0.95 11.46
C THR A 162 -11.24 0.41 12.01
N SER A 163 -10.26 1.24 12.35
CA SER A 163 -10.53 2.60 12.83
C SER A 163 -11.23 3.46 11.77
N ALA A 164 -11.88 4.51 12.24
CA ALA A 164 -12.49 5.51 11.36
C ALA A 164 -11.47 6.08 10.35
N TYR A 165 -10.20 6.19 10.76
CA TYR A 165 -9.10 6.61 9.90
C TYR A 165 -8.94 5.71 8.67
N ILE A 166 -8.82 4.40 8.87
CA ILE A 166 -8.69 3.43 7.76
C ILE A 166 -9.94 3.46 6.89
N GLN A 167 -11.13 3.52 7.50
CA GLN A 167 -12.40 3.60 6.78
C GLN A 167 -12.48 4.84 5.88
N ASP A 168 -12.10 6.02 6.38
CA ASP A 168 -12.15 7.27 5.63
C ASP A 168 -11.17 7.29 4.45
N GLN A 169 -10.02 6.64 4.57
CA GLN A 169 -9.10 6.46 3.44
C GLN A 169 -9.75 5.71 2.26
N TYR A 170 -10.59 4.74 2.57
CA TYR A 170 -11.26 3.94 1.54
C TYR A 170 -12.50 4.61 0.95
N LYS A 171 -13.18 5.50 1.68
CA LYS A 171 -14.31 6.29 1.15
C LYS A 171 -13.95 7.11 -0.09
N GLY A 172 -12.74 7.66 -0.14
CA GLY A 172 -12.26 8.38 -1.31
C GLY A 172 -12.06 7.49 -2.56
N ILE A 173 -11.75 6.21 -2.35
CA ILE A 173 -11.63 5.21 -3.42
C ILE A 173 -13.02 4.79 -3.88
N GLU A 174 -13.96 4.60 -2.97
CA GLU A 174 -15.34 4.22 -3.25
C GLU A 174 -16.04 5.25 -4.13
N LYS A 175 -15.93 6.54 -3.81
CA LYS A 175 -16.47 7.61 -4.67
C LYS A 175 -15.93 7.57 -6.10
N LYS A 176 -14.68 7.14 -6.31
CA LYS A 176 -14.09 6.97 -7.64
C LYS A 176 -14.61 5.72 -8.35
N LEU A 177 -14.98 4.68 -7.62
CA LEU A 177 -15.59 3.46 -8.16
C LEU A 177 -17.04 3.70 -8.56
N ASP A 178 -17.80 4.45 -7.75
CA ASP A 178 -19.19 4.83 -8.07
C ASP A 178 -19.28 5.70 -9.34
N GLN A 179 -18.24 6.52 -9.60
CA GLN A 179 -18.12 7.32 -10.82
C GLN A 179 -17.63 6.52 -12.04
N ASN A 180 -17.07 5.33 -11.83
CA ASN A 180 -16.63 4.40 -12.88
C ASN A 180 -16.98 2.97 -12.48
N PRO A 181 -18.27 2.57 -12.61
CA PRO A 181 -18.78 1.29 -12.11
C PRO A 181 -18.16 0.06 -12.78
N THR A 182 -17.49 0.20 -13.91
CA THR A 182 -16.77 -0.91 -14.54
C THR A 182 -15.49 -1.28 -13.80
N GLY A 183 -14.95 -0.40 -12.94
CA GLY A 183 -13.81 -0.66 -12.06
C GLY A 183 -12.51 -1.10 -12.75
N PHE A 184 -12.54 -1.29 -14.06
CA PHE A 184 -11.39 -1.74 -14.84
C PHE A 184 -10.40 -0.59 -15.05
N ARG A 185 -9.23 -0.71 -14.45
CA ARG A 185 -8.06 0.08 -14.83
C ARG A 185 -7.04 -0.85 -15.45
N THR A 186 -6.77 -0.64 -16.70
CA THR A 186 -5.58 -1.20 -17.36
C THR A 186 -4.38 -0.35 -16.95
N GLN A 187 -3.33 -1.00 -16.51
CA GLN A 187 -2.04 -0.38 -16.17
C GLN A 187 -0.99 -0.87 -17.14
#